data_23627733dcd7400736c478f577f62af7
#
_entry.id   23627733dcd7400736c478f577f62af7
#
_cell.length_a   1.000
_cell.length_b   1.000
_cell.length_c   1.000
_cell.angle_alpha   90.00
_cell.angle_beta   90.00
_cell.angle_gamma   90.00
#
_symmetry.space_group_name_H-M   'P 1'
#
loop_
_entity.id
_entity.type
_entity.pdbx_description
1 polymer ?
#
loop_
_entity_poly.entity_id
_entity_poly.type
_entity_poly.pdbx_seq_one_letter_code
_entity_poly.pdbx_strand_id
1 'polypeptide(L)'
;HLLSRRQRQMCIRDRPNGGQRTLAAEWKAGDIMYKDLNGDGKISSGAGTLEDHGDLKYLGDNQSHYLFGIDINADWKGFDFRCFFQGVLKHNVWQSDGYFWGAYNNVWKSYGMKEHADYFRDAPVGLPGQELPANLNSYYPRPIFGSDNKRNQQCQSRYLLNASYIRLKNLQLGYTLPNTWVSKLGIDKCRVFVSGENLWTGTSLSDLFDPETVTTGSGNAYPLSKTWSFGLSLTL
;
A
#
# COMPACT_ATOMS: atom_id res chain seq x y z
N HIS A 1 8.73 4.27 12.95
CA HIS A 1 9.13 5.42 12.10
C HIS A 1 10.53 5.97 12.44
N LEU A 2 10.95 6.03 13.71
CA LEU A 2 12.26 6.57 14.12
C LEU A 2 13.44 5.63 13.76
N LEU A 3 13.26 4.32 13.81
CA LEU A 3 14.28 3.34 13.41
C LEU A 3 14.54 3.36 11.90
N SER A 4 13.51 3.57 11.09
CA SER A 4 13.60 3.74 9.64
C SER A 4 14.46 4.95 9.25
N ARG A 5 14.37 6.09 9.95
CA ARG A 5 15.16 7.28 9.67
C ARG A 5 16.65 7.10 10.00
N ARG A 6 17.03 6.37 11.06
CA ARG A 6 18.43 6.08 11.37
C ARG A 6 19.09 5.16 10.34
N GLN A 7 18.37 4.17 9.83
CA GLN A 7 18.87 3.35 8.72
C GLN A 7 19.05 4.14 7.43
N ARG A 8 18.20 5.15 7.16
CA ARG A 8 18.36 6.04 6.00
C ARG A 8 19.70 6.80 6.02
N GLN A 9 20.13 7.33 7.16
CA GLN A 9 21.38 8.07 7.27
C GLN A 9 22.62 7.19 7.11
N MET A 10 22.58 5.95 7.56
CA MET A 10 23.69 4.99 7.37
C MET A 10 23.89 4.59 5.89
N CYS A 11 22.82 4.44 5.13
CA CYS A 11 22.91 4.06 3.70
C CYS A 11 23.56 5.13 2.82
N ILE A 12 23.62 6.38 3.27
CA ILE A 12 24.12 7.51 2.46
C ILE A 12 25.60 7.82 2.70
N ARG A 13 26.12 7.59 3.92
CA ARG A 13 27.46 8.03 4.33
C ARG A 13 28.54 6.97 4.27
N ASP A 14 28.23 5.75 4.61
CA ASP A 14 29.23 4.70 4.71
C ASP A 14 29.07 3.69 3.59
N ARG A 15 30.02 3.66 2.67
CA ARG A 15 30.13 2.61 1.65
C ARG A 15 30.61 1.34 2.33
N PRO A 16 29.80 0.28 2.43
CA PRO A 16 30.28 -0.97 3.01
C PRO A 16 31.38 -1.55 2.12
N ASN A 17 32.52 -1.79 2.72
CA ASN A 17 33.62 -2.46 2.05
C ASN A 17 33.28 -3.94 1.85
N GLY A 18 33.07 -4.34 0.60
CA GLY A 18 33.12 -5.75 0.20
C GLY A 18 31.83 -6.56 0.39
N GLY A 19 31.20 -6.58 1.55
CA GLY A 19 30.09 -7.52 1.88
C GLY A 19 28.88 -7.43 0.97
N GLN A 20 28.46 -6.23 0.59
CA GLN A 20 27.33 -6.00 -0.32
C GLN A 20 27.62 -6.43 -1.77
N ARG A 21 28.87 -6.56 -2.16
CA ARG A 21 29.27 -6.94 -3.53
C ARG A 21 28.88 -8.36 -3.91
N THR A 22 28.51 -9.18 -2.94
CA THR A 22 27.97 -10.53 -3.22
C THR A 22 26.61 -10.46 -3.90
N LEU A 23 25.84 -9.38 -3.68
CA LEU A 23 24.53 -9.15 -4.31
C LEU A 23 24.63 -8.44 -5.66
N ALA A 24 25.59 -7.51 -5.81
CA ALA A 24 25.80 -6.77 -7.04
C ALA A 24 27.21 -6.14 -7.07
N ALA A 25 27.78 -6.00 -8.27
CA ALA A 25 29.18 -5.59 -8.44
C ALA A 25 29.45 -4.12 -8.06
N GLU A 26 28.48 -3.23 -8.29
CA GLU A 26 28.65 -1.78 -8.12
C GLU A 26 27.63 -1.18 -7.17
N TRP A 27 28.09 -0.78 -6.00
CA TRP A 27 27.30 -0.02 -5.02
C TRP A 27 27.66 1.46 -5.09
N LYS A 28 26.64 2.32 -5.10
CA LYS A 28 26.78 3.79 -5.15
C LYS A 28 25.94 4.44 -4.06
N ALA A 29 26.18 5.74 -3.81
CA ALA A 29 25.32 6.52 -2.93
C ALA A 29 23.85 6.40 -3.35
N GLY A 30 22.97 6.22 -2.38
CA GLY A 30 21.53 6.03 -2.60
C GLY A 30 21.10 4.57 -2.83
N ASP A 31 22.02 3.61 -2.89
CA ASP A 31 21.68 2.19 -2.89
C ASP A 31 21.37 1.70 -1.48
N ILE A 32 20.53 0.67 -1.36
CA ILE A 32 20.12 0.09 -0.08
C ILE A 32 21.26 -0.74 0.50
N MET A 33 21.63 -0.46 1.75
CA MET A 33 22.58 -1.24 2.50
C MET A 33 21.86 -2.29 3.35
N TYR A 34 22.13 -3.55 3.10
CA TYR A 34 21.63 -4.66 3.90
C TYR A 34 22.53 -4.89 5.12
N LYS A 35 21.93 -5.37 6.20
CA LYS A 35 22.66 -5.66 7.43
C LYS A 35 23.21 -7.08 7.37
N ASP A 36 24.49 -7.23 7.63
CA ASP A 36 25.13 -8.49 7.93
C ASP A 36 24.61 -8.98 9.30
N LEU A 37 23.88 -10.08 9.32
CA LEU A 37 23.25 -10.63 10.51
C LEU A 37 24.09 -11.71 11.18
N ASN A 38 24.89 -12.46 10.41
CA ASN A 38 25.74 -13.53 10.92
C ASN A 38 27.16 -13.05 11.25
N GLY A 39 27.57 -11.85 10.79
CA GLY A 39 28.86 -11.24 11.08
C GLY A 39 30.03 -11.79 10.24
N ASP A 40 29.76 -12.42 9.11
CA ASP A 40 30.79 -13.00 8.24
C ASP A 40 31.40 -12.00 7.23
N GLY A 41 30.92 -10.75 7.25
CA GLY A 41 31.37 -9.67 6.35
C GLY A 41 30.83 -9.77 4.93
N LYS A 42 29.87 -10.65 4.68
CA LYS A 42 29.23 -10.83 3.36
C LYS A 42 27.71 -10.79 3.53
N ILE A 43 27.00 -10.36 2.49
CA ILE A 43 25.52 -10.43 2.48
C ILE A 43 25.11 -11.60 1.58
N SER A 44 24.56 -12.63 2.20
CA SER A 44 24.16 -13.85 1.51
C SER A 44 22.89 -14.46 2.10
N SER A 45 22.26 -15.36 1.36
CA SER A 45 21.12 -16.14 1.85
C SER A 45 21.54 -17.45 2.52
N GLY A 46 22.85 -17.68 2.70
CA GLY A 46 23.37 -18.96 3.18
C GLY A 46 22.92 -20.12 2.30
N ALA A 47 22.75 -21.29 2.90
CA ALA A 47 22.16 -22.46 2.23
C ALA A 47 20.62 -22.38 2.10
N GLY A 48 19.98 -21.36 2.69
CA GLY A 48 18.52 -21.20 2.70
C GLY A 48 17.78 -22.19 3.62
N THR A 49 18.49 -22.77 4.60
CA THR A 49 17.95 -23.66 5.62
C THR A 49 17.75 -22.92 6.94
N LEU A 50 17.08 -23.55 7.90
CA LEU A 50 16.92 -22.97 9.25
C LEU A 50 18.24 -22.86 10.01
N GLU A 51 19.16 -23.79 9.76
CA GLU A 51 20.48 -23.83 10.38
C GLU A 51 21.48 -22.86 9.70
N ASP A 52 21.31 -22.63 8.39
CA ASP A 52 22.13 -21.71 7.61
C ASP A 52 21.23 -20.83 6.73
N HIS A 53 20.71 -19.79 7.33
CA HIS A 53 19.86 -18.80 6.65
C HIS A 53 20.64 -17.55 6.21
N GLY A 54 21.97 -17.50 6.46
CA GLY A 54 22.80 -16.33 6.15
C GLY A 54 22.25 -15.05 6.79
N ASP A 55 22.04 -14.01 5.98
CA ASP A 55 21.49 -12.72 6.40
C ASP A 55 19.97 -12.60 6.24
N LEU A 56 19.28 -13.72 6.05
CA LEU A 56 17.83 -13.73 6.00
C LEU A 56 17.25 -13.69 7.41
N LYS A 57 16.16 -12.93 7.57
CA LYS A 57 15.38 -12.85 8.80
C LYS A 57 13.89 -13.00 8.46
N TYR A 58 13.18 -13.76 9.28
CA TYR A 58 11.72 -13.82 9.17
C TYR A 58 11.09 -12.45 9.45
N LEU A 59 10.36 -11.90 8.47
CA LEU A 59 9.71 -10.61 8.54
C LEU A 59 8.20 -10.70 8.77
N GLY A 60 7.64 -11.90 8.74
CA GLY A 60 6.21 -12.16 8.81
C GLY A 60 5.72 -12.93 7.58
N ASP A 61 4.42 -13.05 7.47
CA ASP A 61 3.76 -13.66 6.33
C ASP A 61 2.86 -12.64 5.61
N ASN A 62 2.37 -13.02 4.45
CA ASN A 62 1.46 -12.22 3.62
C ASN A 62 -0.01 -12.61 3.80
N GLN A 63 -0.33 -13.35 4.84
CA GLN A 63 -1.71 -13.71 5.14
C GLN A 63 -2.42 -12.55 5.83
N SER A 64 -3.69 -12.40 5.52
CA SER A 64 -4.57 -11.48 6.24
C SER A 64 -4.98 -12.08 7.57
N HIS A 65 -4.60 -11.42 8.66
CA HIS A 65 -4.97 -11.83 10.02
C HIS A 65 -6.05 -10.89 10.57
N TYR A 66 -6.89 -11.42 11.46
CA TYR A 66 -7.90 -10.66 12.19
C TYR A 66 -8.82 -9.84 11.28
N LEU A 67 -9.57 -10.55 10.44
CA LEU A 67 -10.65 -9.96 9.68
C LEU A 67 -11.81 -9.62 10.63
N PHE A 68 -12.40 -8.44 10.47
CA PHE A 68 -13.52 -8.00 11.28
C PHE A 68 -14.56 -7.24 10.45
N GLY A 69 -15.79 -7.24 10.95
CA GLY A 69 -16.89 -6.45 10.41
C GLY A 69 -17.69 -5.83 11.55
N ILE A 70 -18.13 -4.58 11.35
CA ILE A 70 -19.02 -3.86 12.29
C ILE A 70 -20.23 -3.41 11.50
N ASP A 71 -21.42 -3.90 11.87
CA ASP A 71 -22.70 -3.52 11.27
C ASP A 71 -23.50 -2.73 12.30
N ILE A 72 -23.84 -1.49 11.96
CA ILE A 72 -24.60 -0.57 12.79
C ILE A 72 -25.92 -0.29 12.08
N ASN A 73 -27.03 -0.60 12.74
CA ASN A 73 -28.37 -0.35 12.24
C ASN A 73 -29.15 0.48 13.26
N ALA A 74 -29.91 1.46 12.79
CA ALA A 74 -30.76 2.30 13.63
C ALA A 74 -32.02 2.69 12.86
N ASP A 75 -33.15 2.61 13.55
CA ASP A 75 -34.46 3.03 13.03
C ASP A 75 -35.08 4.07 13.95
N TRP A 76 -35.57 5.17 13.40
CA TRP A 76 -36.20 6.22 14.18
C TRP A 76 -37.23 7.03 13.37
N LYS A 77 -38.50 6.99 13.79
CA LYS A 77 -39.59 7.78 13.19
C LYS A 77 -39.65 7.75 11.66
N GLY A 78 -39.50 6.56 11.07
CA GLY A 78 -39.52 6.37 9.62
C GLY A 78 -38.18 6.52 8.93
N PHE A 79 -37.15 7.03 9.61
CA PHE A 79 -35.79 6.97 9.14
C PHE A 79 -35.16 5.60 9.45
N ASP A 80 -34.46 5.04 8.50
CA ASP A 80 -33.60 3.89 8.68
C ASP A 80 -32.16 4.22 8.26
N PHE A 81 -31.23 3.83 9.10
CA PHE A 81 -29.81 4.04 8.91
C PHE A 81 -29.08 2.70 9.01
N ARG A 82 -28.20 2.45 8.07
CA ARG A 82 -27.27 1.32 8.12
C ARG A 82 -25.88 1.76 7.76
N CYS A 83 -24.90 1.27 8.53
CA CYS A 83 -23.49 1.56 8.31
C CYS A 83 -22.68 0.28 8.55
N PHE A 84 -21.94 -0.17 7.54
CA PHE A 84 -21.12 -1.38 7.62
C PHE A 84 -19.66 -1.06 7.36
N PHE A 85 -18.82 -1.37 8.36
CA PHE A 85 -17.39 -1.34 8.26
C PHE A 85 -16.80 -2.74 8.13
N GLN A 86 -15.77 -2.86 7.33
CA GLN A 86 -14.95 -4.08 7.19
C GLN A 86 -13.48 -3.71 7.28
N GLY A 87 -12.67 -4.61 7.84
CA GLY A 87 -11.25 -4.37 7.91
C GLY A 87 -10.40 -5.59 8.21
N VAL A 88 -9.10 -5.39 8.12
CA VAL A 88 -8.05 -6.36 8.43
C VAL A 88 -7.01 -5.67 9.31
N LEU A 89 -6.70 -6.23 10.48
CA LEU A 89 -5.78 -5.59 11.43
C LEU A 89 -4.31 -5.91 11.17
N LYS A 90 -4.00 -7.04 10.55
CA LYS A 90 -2.62 -7.43 10.26
C LYS A 90 -2.55 -8.03 8.86
N HIS A 91 -1.92 -7.31 7.96
CA HIS A 91 -1.68 -7.76 6.59
C HIS A 91 -0.41 -7.11 6.08
N ASN A 92 0.62 -7.91 5.81
CA ASN A 92 1.86 -7.43 5.23
C ASN A 92 1.94 -7.86 3.78
N VAL A 93 2.38 -6.96 2.92
CA VAL A 93 2.58 -7.24 1.50
C VAL A 93 3.96 -6.76 1.05
N TRP A 94 4.58 -7.54 0.19
CA TRP A 94 5.83 -7.19 -0.48
C TRP A 94 5.57 -6.94 -1.96
N GLN A 95 6.06 -5.80 -2.46
CA GLN A 95 5.93 -5.44 -3.86
C GLN A 95 7.28 -5.59 -4.56
N SER A 96 7.34 -6.43 -5.60
CA SER A 96 8.57 -6.77 -6.32
C SER A 96 8.66 -6.17 -7.72
N ASP A 97 7.64 -5.42 -8.15
CA ASP A 97 7.43 -5.00 -9.53
C ASP A 97 7.64 -3.48 -9.69
N GLY A 98 7.81 -3.04 -10.93
CA GLY A 98 8.03 -1.64 -11.29
C GLY A 98 6.92 -0.70 -10.90
N TYR A 99 5.69 -1.19 -10.69
CA TYR A 99 4.58 -0.35 -10.22
C TYR A 99 4.89 0.31 -8.87
N PHE A 100 5.52 -0.44 -7.96
CA PHE A 100 5.97 0.10 -6.67
C PHE A 100 7.31 0.84 -6.77
N TRP A 101 8.27 0.26 -7.52
CA TRP A 101 9.65 0.76 -7.53
C TRP A 101 9.89 1.91 -8.51
N GLY A 102 9.01 2.12 -9.47
CA GLY A 102 9.20 3.05 -10.58
C GLY A 102 10.19 2.51 -11.61
N ALA A 103 11.45 2.33 -11.21
CA ALA A 103 12.49 1.74 -12.05
C ALA A 103 12.50 0.22 -11.93
N TYR A 104 12.55 -0.48 -13.06
CA TYR A 104 12.54 -1.94 -13.11
C TYR A 104 13.53 -2.49 -14.16
N ASN A 105 13.67 -3.83 -14.21
CA ASN A 105 14.61 -4.53 -15.10
C ASN A 105 14.33 -4.30 -16.60
N ASN A 106 13.19 -3.77 -16.93
CA ASN A 106 12.76 -3.52 -18.30
C ASN A 106 12.04 -2.18 -18.37
N VAL A 107 12.36 -1.35 -19.36
CA VAL A 107 11.73 -0.04 -19.57
C VAL A 107 10.21 -0.13 -19.74
N TRP A 108 9.72 -1.19 -20.36
CA TRP A 108 8.29 -1.44 -20.58
C TRP A 108 7.52 -1.80 -19.30
N LYS A 109 8.22 -2.17 -18.24
CA LYS A 109 7.67 -2.47 -16.91
C LYS A 109 8.04 -1.41 -15.87
N SER A 110 8.59 -0.28 -16.31
CA SER A 110 8.92 0.85 -15.46
C SER A 110 7.80 1.89 -15.51
N TYR A 111 7.54 2.55 -14.38
CA TYR A 111 6.44 3.50 -14.21
C TYR A 111 6.97 4.82 -13.65
N GLY A 112 6.39 5.94 -14.10
CA GLY A 112 6.70 7.28 -13.59
C GLY A 112 5.46 7.90 -12.94
N MET A 113 5.19 7.54 -11.68
CA MET A 113 4.12 8.13 -10.89
C MET A 113 4.66 9.25 -10.00
N LYS A 114 3.77 10.09 -9.47
CA LYS A 114 4.13 11.21 -8.59
C LYS A 114 4.94 10.75 -7.37
N GLU A 115 4.59 9.62 -6.80
CA GLU A 115 5.23 9.02 -5.62
C GLU A 115 6.68 8.63 -5.91
N HIS A 116 6.97 8.19 -7.12
CA HIS A 116 8.33 7.84 -7.55
C HIS A 116 9.27 9.04 -7.64
N ALA A 117 8.76 10.28 -7.66
CA ALA A 117 9.60 11.48 -7.64
C ALA A 117 10.37 11.63 -6.31
N ASP A 118 9.98 10.94 -5.23
CA ASP A 118 10.71 10.88 -3.96
C ASP A 118 11.81 9.81 -3.99
N TYR A 119 12.67 9.84 -5.00
CA TYR A 119 13.85 8.97 -5.11
C TYR A 119 15.14 9.71 -4.72
N PHE A 120 16.19 8.95 -4.41
CA PHE A 120 17.50 9.50 -4.03
C PHE A 120 18.16 10.24 -5.20
N ARG A 121 18.57 11.49 -4.93
CA ARG A 121 19.35 12.35 -5.82
C ARG A 121 20.44 13.05 -5.01
N ASP A 122 21.66 12.87 -5.40
CA ASP A 122 22.82 13.57 -4.79
C ASP A 122 23.04 14.97 -5.37
N ALA A 123 22.52 15.24 -6.56
CA ALA A 123 22.54 16.52 -7.23
C ALA A 123 21.18 16.81 -7.90
N PRO A 124 20.88 18.06 -8.29
CA PRO A 124 19.70 18.35 -9.10
C PRO A 124 19.70 17.58 -10.41
N VAL A 125 18.53 17.06 -10.82
CA VAL A 125 18.36 16.24 -12.03
C VAL A 125 17.12 16.72 -12.78
N GLY A 126 17.24 16.91 -14.08
CA GLY A 126 16.13 17.32 -14.95
C GLY A 126 16.59 18.16 -16.12
N LEU A 127 15.63 18.68 -16.88
CA LEU A 127 15.87 19.64 -17.94
C LEU A 127 16.08 21.04 -17.35
N PRO A 128 16.86 21.92 -18.01
CA PRO A 128 17.02 23.29 -17.57
C PRO A 128 15.67 24.00 -17.29
N GLY A 129 15.49 24.51 -16.07
CA GLY A 129 14.26 25.14 -15.62
C GLY A 129 13.15 24.19 -15.12
N GLN A 130 13.38 22.88 -15.17
CA GLN A 130 12.47 21.84 -14.64
C GLN A 130 13.22 20.84 -13.78
N GLU A 131 14.25 21.26 -13.09
CA GLU A 131 15.12 20.41 -12.30
C GLU A 131 14.46 20.03 -10.98
N LEU A 132 14.51 18.74 -10.65
CA LEU A 132 14.22 18.25 -9.31
C LEU A 132 15.46 18.49 -8.43
N PRO A 133 15.34 19.11 -7.25
CA PRO A 133 16.48 19.37 -6.36
C PRO A 133 17.08 18.07 -5.85
N ALA A 134 18.29 18.14 -5.31
CA ALA A 134 18.91 17.05 -4.58
C ALA A 134 17.98 16.53 -3.46
N ASN A 135 17.88 15.20 -3.29
CA ASN A 135 17.07 14.57 -2.27
C ASN A 135 17.84 13.43 -1.60
N LEU A 136 18.57 13.77 -0.55
CA LEU A 136 19.37 12.81 0.22
C LEU A 136 18.53 12.01 1.25
N ASN A 137 17.30 12.44 1.53
CA ASN A 137 16.41 11.83 2.51
C ASN A 137 15.16 11.23 1.87
N SER A 138 15.31 10.65 0.70
CA SER A 138 14.24 10.09 -0.11
C SER A 138 13.60 8.82 0.50
N TYR A 139 12.36 8.55 0.12
CA TYR A 139 11.70 7.28 0.40
C TYR A 139 12.29 6.16 -0.45
N TYR A 140 12.36 6.35 -1.78
CA TYR A 140 12.92 5.36 -2.71
C TYR A 140 14.45 5.49 -2.82
N PRO A 141 15.15 4.35 -3.07
CA PRO A 141 16.57 4.37 -3.36
C PRO A 141 16.84 5.03 -4.73
N ARG A 142 18.09 5.11 -5.10
CA ARG A 142 18.51 5.48 -6.44
C ARG A 142 17.85 4.55 -7.48
N PRO A 143 17.15 5.08 -8.50
CA PRO A 143 16.51 4.26 -9.52
C PRO A 143 17.55 3.55 -10.37
N ILE A 144 17.36 2.25 -10.60
CA ILE A 144 18.22 1.41 -11.42
C ILE A 144 17.34 0.71 -12.43
N PHE A 145 17.56 1.02 -13.71
CA PHE A 145 16.94 0.35 -14.83
C PHE A 145 17.85 -0.78 -15.31
N GLY A 146 17.28 -1.95 -15.58
CA GLY A 146 18.01 -3.12 -16.02
C GLY A 146 18.21 -4.18 -14.94
N SER A 147 19.05 -5.18 -15.20
CA SER A 147 19.24 -6.37 -14.36
C SER A 147 19.80 -6.07 -12.97
N ASP A 148 20.48 -4.94 -12.82
CA ASP A 148 21.12 -4.55 -11.57
C ASP A 148 20.15 -3.99 -10.52
N ASN A 149 18.87 -3.82 -10.86
CA ASN A 149 17.83 -3.40 -9.93
C ASN A 149 17.73 -4.32 -8.69
N LYS A 150 18.14 -5.58 -8.83
CA LYS A 150 18.15 -6.58 -7.74
C LYS A 150 18.90 -6.11 -6.50
N ARG A 151 19.89 -5.21 -6.62
CA ARG A 151 20.62 -4.69 -5.46
C ARG A 151 19.72 -3.92 -4.49
N ASN A 152 18.70 -3.20 -4.98
CA ASN A 152 17.81 -2.40 -4.17
C ASN A 152 16.45 -3.06 -3.92
N GLN A 153 16.08 -4.06 -4.73
CA GLN A 153 14.75 -4.64 -4.77
C GLN A 153 14.68 -6.04 -4.15
N GLN A 154 15.58 -6.37 -3.22
CA GLN A 154 15.46 -7.55 -2.39
C GLN A 154 14.38 -7.37 -1.33
N CYS A 155 13.69 -8.47 -0.96
CA CYS A 155 12.72 -8.45 0.13
C CYS A 155 13.40 -7.98 1.42
N GLN A 156 12.83 -6.95 2.06
CA GLN A 156 13.47 -6.26 3.17
C GLN A 156 12.44 -5.56 4.07
N SER A 157 12.81 -5.38 5.34
CA SER A 157 11.92 -4.78 6.34
C SER A 157 11.53 -3.32 6.04
N ARG A 158 12.37 -2.56 5.33
CA ARG A 158 12.10 -1.14 5.03
C ARG A 158 10.89 -0.94 4.13
N TYR A 159 10.74 -1.80 3.13
CA TYR A 159 9.68 -1.70 2.12
C TYR A 159 8.63 -2.81 2.24
N LEU A 160 8.62 -3.53 3.36
CA LEU A 160 7.49 -4.37 3.70
C LEU A 160 6.31 -3.45 4.04
N LEU A 161 5.27 -3.51 3.23
CA LEU A 161 4.12 -2.63 3.33
C LEU A 161 3.10 -3.22 4.30
N ASN A 162 2.54 -2.37 5.16
CA ASN A 162 1.42 -2.73 6.00
C ASN A 162 0.11 -2.38 5.27
N ALA A 163 -0.59 -3.39 4.78
CA ALA A 163 -1.87 -3.28 4.09
C ALA A 163 -3.07 -3.48 5.03
N SER A 164 -2.89 -3.31 6.34
CA SER A 164 -4.01 -3.27 7.28
C SER A 164 -4.91 -2.08 6.98
N TYR A 165 -6.22 -2.27 7.10
CA TYR A 165 -7.19 -1.23 6.79
C TYR A 165 -8.50 -1.39 7.56
N ILE A 166 -9.27 -0.31 7.59
CA ILE A 166 -10.69 -0.27 7.89
C ILE A 166 -11.39 0.51 6.78
N ARG A 167 -12.50 -0.02 6.25
CA ARG A 167 -13.26 0.60 5.16
C ARG A 167 -14.73 0.68 5.50
N LEU A 168 -15.32 1.84 5.22
CA LEU A 168 -16.77 2.01 5.19
C LEU A 168 -17.30 1.39 3.89
N LYS A 169 -17.73 0.11 3.99
CA LYS A 169 -18.18 -0.69 2.86
C LYS A 169 -19.55 -0.30 2.36
N ASN A 170 -20.44 0.00 3.29
CA ASN A 170 -21.81 0.41 2.96
C ASN A 170 -22.30 1.45 3.96
N LEU A 171 -22.91 2.48 3.44
CA LEU A 171 -23.66 3.49 4.19
C LEU A 171 -25.01 3.65 3.52
N GLN A 172 -26.10 3.50 4.25
CA GLN A 172 -27.45 3.68 3.74
C GLN A 172 -28.28 4.53 4.69
N LEU A 173 -29.00 5.48 4.12
CA LEU A 173 -29.99 6.27 4.79
C LEU A 173 -31.30 6.18 4.02
N GLY A 174 -32.34 5.70 4.65
CA GLY A 174 -33.67 5.60 4.09
C GLY A 174 -34.69 6.41 4.89
N TYR A 175 -35.76 6.75 4.24
CA TYR A 175 -36.95 7.34 4.87
C TYR A 175 -38.21 6.71 4.31
N THR A 176 -39.03 6.13 5.21
CA THR A 176 -40.35 5.62 4.88
C THR A 176 -41.39 6.73 5.10
N LEU A 177 -42.06 7.12 4.04
CA LEU A 177 -43.09 8.14 4.08
C LEU A 177 -44.25 7.72 4.97
N PRO A 178 -44.85 8.65 5.75
CA PRO A 178 -46.04 8.37 6.55
C PRO A 178 -47.19 7.84 5.70
N ASN A 179 -47.85 6.82 6.17
CA ASN A 179 -48.95 6.18 5.42
C ASN A 179 -50.09 7.17 5.07
N THR A 180 -50.32 8.18 5.91
CA THR A 180 -51.31 9.26 5.65
C THR A 180 -51.04 10.03 4.34
N TRP A 181 -49.82 10.04 3.85
CA TRP A 181 -49.45 10.74 2.61
C TRP A 181 -49.64 9.84 1.38
N VAL A 182 -49.30 8.58 1.51
CA VAL A 182 -49.19 7.63 0.37
C VAL A 182 -50.47 6.84 0.13
N SER A 183 -51.29 6.62 1.16
CA SER A 183 -52.55 5.88 1.03
C SER A 183 -53.58 6.54 0.09
N LYS A 184 -53.52 7.87 -0.04
CA LYS A 184 -54.37 8.61 -1.01
C LYS A 184 -54.04 8.27 -2.47
N LEU A 185 -52.86 7.72 -2.73
CA LEU A 185 -52.41 7.32 -4.05
C LEU A 185 -52.54 5.80 -4.26
N GLY A 186 -53.16 5.06 -3.33
CA GLY A 186 -53.29 3.62 -3.39
C GLY A 186 -51.98 2.87 -3.12
N ILE A 187 -51.05 3.53 -2.42
CA ILE A 187 -49.74 2.97 -2.08
C ILE A 187 -49.73 2.63 -0.60
N ASP A 188 -49.44 1.39 -0.23
CA ASP A 188 -49.34 0.96 1.15
C ASP A 188 -48.10 1.45 1.85
N LYS A 189 -46.95 1.43 1.12
CA LYS A 189 -45.66 1.87 1.66
C LYS A 189 -44.80 2.47 0.55
N CYS A 190 -44.19 3.61 0.85
CA CYS A 190 -43.21 4.26 -0.01
C CYS A 190 -41.95 4.56 0.81
N ARG A 191 -40.81 4.01 0.38
CA ARG A 191 -39.52 4.27 1.00
C ARG A 191 -38.56 4.82 -0.03
N VAL A 192 -37.92 5.95 0.27
CA VAL A 192 -36.84 6.53 -0.49
C VAL A 192 -35.52 6.29 0.25
N PHE A 193 -34.45 6.00 -0.46
CA PHE A 193 -33.15 5.81 0.18
C PHE A 193 -32.00 6.25 -0.70
N VAL A 194 -30.92 6.59 -0.05
CA VAL A 194 -29.59 6.79 -0.65
C VAL A 194 -28.62 5.80 -0.01
N SER A 195 -27.78 5.20 -0.82
CA SER A 195 -26.68 4.35 -0.35
C SER A 195 -25.38 4.71 -1.01
N GLY A 196 -24.30 4.48 -0.29
CA GLY A 196 -22.96 4.65 -0.79
C GLY A 196 -22.08 3.44 -0.44
N GLU A 197 -21.19 3.06 -1.36
CA GLU A 197 -20.28 1.95 -1.17
C GLU A 197 -18.85 2.42 -1.24
N ASN A 198 -17.98 1.82 -0.41
CA ASN A 198 -16.54 2.09 -0.34
C ASN A 198 -16.18 3.57 -0.17
N LEU A 199 -17.00 4.33 0.59
CA LEU A 199 -16.92 5.79 0.67
C LEU A 199 -15.64 6.28 1.35
N TRP A 200 -15.15 5.52 2.32
CA TRP A 200 -13.97 5.89 3.09
C TRP A 200 -13.10 4.68 3.43
N THR A 201 -11.78 4.89 3.43
CA THR A 201 -10.80 3.87 3.81
C THR A 201 -9.72 4.50 4.69
N GLY A 202 -9.52 3.92 5.86
CA GLY A 202 -8.38 4.24 6.74
C GLY A 202 -7.30 3.18 6.60
N THR A 203 -6.11 3.56 6.17
CA THR A 203 -4.95 2.68 6.01
C THR A 203 -3.66 3.48 6.12
N SER A 204 -2.55 2.79 6.39
CA SER A 204 -1.20 3.35 6.31
C SER A 204 -0.51 3.07 4.97
N LEU A 205 -1.19 2.36 4.08
CA LEU A 205 -0.67 2.05 2.76
C LEU A 205 -0.61 3.32 1.89
N SER A 206 0.34 3.38 0.97
CA SER A 206 0.44 4.44 -0.03
C SER A 206 -0.80 4.48 -0.92
N ASP A 207 -1.18 5.68 -1.39
CA ASP A 207 -2.29 5.90 -2.32
C ASP A 207 -2.12 5.18 -3.68
N LEU A 208 -0.92 4.65 -3.96
CA LEU A 208 -0.68 3.79 -5.11
C LEU A 208 -1.48 2.48 -5.09
N PHE A 209 -1.88 2.02 -3.90
CA PHE A 209 -2.48 0.71 -3.71
C PHE A 209 -3.80 0.80 -2.97
N ASP A 210 -4.75 -0.02 -3.38
CA ASP A 210 -5.95 -0.29 -2.58
C ASP A 210 -5.63 -1.45 -1.60
N PRO A 211 -5.79 -1.25 -0.28
CA PRO A 211 -5.40 -2.24 0.72
C PRO A 211 -6.23 -3.53 0.69
N GLU A 212 -7.40 -3.52 0.06
CA GLU A 212 -8.25 -4.70 -0.07
C GLU A 212 -7.90 -5.55 -1.29
N THR A 213 -7.40 -4.91 -2.36
CA THR A 213 -7.06 -5.60 -3.61
C THR A 213 -5.57 -5.86 -3.78
N VAL A 214 -4.72 -5.20 -2.98
CA VAL A 214 -3.27 -5.39 -3.07
C VAL A 214 -2.87 -6.80 -2.64
N THR A 215 -2.03 -7.41 -3.46
CA THR A 215 -1.42 -8.71 -3.18
C THR A 215 0.10 -8.62 -3.24
N THR A 216 0.79 -9.58 -2.63
CA THR A 216 2.25 -9.67 -2.78
C THR A 216 2.62 -9.89 -4.25
N GLY A 217 3.62 -9.15 -4.72
CA GLY A 217 4.13 -9.25 -6.09
C GLY A 217 3.95 -7.99 -6.90
N SER A 218 2.98 -7.94 -7.81
CA SER A 218 2.85 -6.86 -8.80
C SER A 218 2.08 -5.62 -8.33
N GLY A 219 1.15 -5.77 -7.41
CA GLY A 219 0.38 -4.65 -6.84
C GLY A 219 -0.50 -3.87 -7.81
N ASN A 220 -0.59 -4.27 -9.07
CA ASN A 220 -1.32 -3.57 -10.15
C ASN A 220 -2.81 -3.96 -10.22
N ALA A 221 -3.39 -4.35 -9.10
CA ALA A 221 -4.82 -4.63 -9.01
C ALA A 221 -5.65 -3.35 -9.13
N TYR A 222 -6.79 -3.45 -9.80
CA TYR A 222 -7.69 -2.32 -9.95
C TYR A 222 -8.32 -1.94 -8.60
N PRO A 223 -8.26 -0.66 -8.18
CA PRO A 223 -8.84 -0.23 -6.91
C PRO A 223 -10.36 -0.28 -6.93
N LEU A 224 -10.97 -0.47 -5.76
CA LEU A 224 -12.41 -0.46 -5.61
C LEU A 224 -12.99 0.93 -5.83
N SER A 225 -14.06 1.00 -6.61
CA SER A 225 -14.78 2.25 -6.89
C SER A 225 -15.65 2.69 -5.71
N LYS A 226 -15.78 4.00 -5.54
CA LYS A 226 -16.81 4.61 -4.68
C LYS A 226 -18.10 4.73 -5.50
N THR A 227 -19.19 4.20 -4.98
CA THR A 227 -20.48 4.18 -5.69
C THR A 227 -21.55 4.85 -4.85
N TRP A 228 -22.39 5.65 -5.49
CA TRP A 228 -23.59 6.21 -4.90
C TRP A 228 -24.82 5.70 -5.63
N SER A 229 -25.85 5.30 -4.87
CA SER A 229 -27.10 4.82 -5.42
C SER A 229 -28.29 5.51 -4.75
N PHE A 230 -29.30 5.80 -5.54
CA PHE A 230 -30.57 6.34 -5.08
C PHE A 230 -31.66 5.34 -5.43
N GLY A 231 -32.54 5.06 -4.49
CA GLY A 231 -33.57 4.06 -4.71
C GLY A 231 -34.93 4.50 -4.16
N LEU A 232 -35.96 3.94 -4.79
CA LEU A 232 -37.35 4.05 -4.39
C LEU A 232 -37.93 2.64 -4.29
N SER A 233 -38.57 2.35 -3.15
CA SER A 233 -39.29 1.10 -2.92
C SER A 233 -40.77 1.42 -2.67
N LEU A 234 -41.65 0.82 -3.51
CA LEU A 234 -43.08 0.96 -3.43
C LEU A 234 -43.72 -0.38 -3.10
N THR A 235 -44.71 -0.39 -2.20
CA THR A 235 -45.63 -1.50 -1.95
C THR A 235 -47.03 -1.01 -2.26
N LEU A 236 -47.71 -1.74 -3.16
CA LEU A 236 -49.07 -1.45 -3.62
C LEU A 236 -50.06 -2.39 -2.91
#